data_7b9fbd2544d8eaecb91918672e2f07f0
#
_entry.id   7b9fbd2544d8eaecb91918672e2f07f0
#
_cell.length_a   1.000
_cell.length_b   1.000
_cell.length_c   1.000
_cell.angle_alpha   90.00
_cell.angle_beta   90.00
_cell.angle_gamma   90.00
#
_symmetry.space_group_name_H-M   'P 1'
#
loop_
_entity.id
_entity.type
_entity.pdbx_description
1 polymer ?
#
loop_
_entity_poly.entity_id
_entity_poly.type
_entity_poly.pdbx_seq_one_letter_code
_entity_poly.pdbx_strand_id
1 'polypeptide(L)'
;MLNAPVTRRRWLAVLLALGCALGCVAALPACTGGGPAQGEPQGRPADEGADSEPAADVSGTTLRVLAGSEVQDMLPILEDAEAELGISVELEYMGTLDGTEAVMAGEGDYDATWFPSNAYMSLFDEKGSLVSQETSIMRTPVVLGVRADRAAELGWDEESPTWAEVVDAAASGEFSYGMSSPVSSNSGFSALVELATALSGTGVAISADDVSLVAADLTRFARGQALTSGSSGWLMEAYDKDASAVDGIFNYESLILQDEGLVEVIPQDGVITADYPLTLLSGRGEDAEAAYRALVDYLRRDDVQRRIADETLRRTDATTPDDARMVFEIPFPNRLETVRALLSSWVSDVRKPANMVFQIDTSGSMEGERLDALKAALVSLTDTGADGTTSLLTFQPREMVRFVEFGSEIKSEKDLEVAADGDLSDVRAYVEGLRTAGNTAIYGTLQHSLELAAQSRSDDNVTSVVLFSDGENTDYPGIAEFSSWYEATPEVQGIPVYAILFGEASRAEMEQLTQLTGGRAFDATGGDLTAAFKEIRGYL
;
A
#
# COMPACT_ATOMS: atom_id res chain seq x y z
N MET A 1 39.78 19.74 -24.77
CA MET A 1 41.11 20.09 -24.22
C MET A 1 40.95 20.59 -22.81
N LEU A 2 41.61 19.87 -21.96
CA LEU A 2 42.06 20.11 -20.58
C LEU A 2 41.11 19.73 -19.45
N ASN A 3 41.37 18.53 -18.96
CA ASN A 3 41.11 17.99 -17.65
C ASN A 3 41.82 18.75 -16.53
N ALA A 4 41.17 18.88 -15.37
CA ALA A 4 41.88 18.99 -14.11
C ALA A 4 41.07 18.28 -13.00
N PRO A 5 41.69 17.45 -12.15
CA PRO A 5 41.02 16.67 -11.12
C PRO A 5 40.96 17.42 -9.80
N VAL A 6 39.83 17.26 -9.09
CA VAL A 6 39.65 17.78 -7.72
C VAL A 6 40.12 16.71 -6.71
N THR A 7 41.10 17.12 -5.92
CA THR A 7 41.80 16.38 -4.92
C THR A 7 41.01 16.18 -3.63
N ARG A 8 40.94 14.92 -3.17
CA ARG A 8 40.54 14.52 -1.81
C ARG A 8 41.40 15.19 -0.75
N ARG A 9 40.81 15.86 0.22
CA ARG A 9 41.47 16.27 1.47
C ARG A 9 41.06 15.34 2.60
N ARG A 10 41.98 14.50 3.02
CA ARG A 10 41.99 13.79 4.30
C ARG A 10 42.26 14.81 5.42
N TRP A 11 41.51 14.76 6.51
CA TRP A 11 41.88 15.36 7.78
C TRP A 11 42.19 14.27 8.81
N LEU A 12 43.39 14.38 9.39
CA LEU A 12 43.97 13.54 10.40
C LEU A 12 43.31 13.77 11.78
N ALA A 13 43.15 12.65 12.49
CA ALA A 13 42.87 12.59 13.91
C ALA A 13 44.03 13.18 14.76
N VAL A 14 43.67 13.89 15.83
CA VAL A 14 44.60 14.16 16.95
C VAL A 14 43.94 13.69 18.24
N LEU A 15 44.55 12.65 18.79
CA LEU A 15 44.36 12.15 20.15
C LEU A 15 44.96 13.14 21.16
N LEU A 16 44.23 13.46 22.22
CA LEU A 16 44.84 13.95 23.48
C LEU A 16 44.15 13.29 24.68
N ALA A 17 44.91 12.39 25.31
CA ALA A 17 44.61 11.81 26.61
C ALA A 17 45.17 12.67 27.75
N LEU A 18 44.41 12.85 28.82
CA LEU A 18 44.86 13.13 30.21
C LEU A 18 43.57 12.96 31.06
N GLY A 19 43.36 12.06 31.98
CA GLY A 19 44.21 11.65 33.11
C GLY A 19 43.94 12.55 34.32
N CYS A 20 43.06 12.10 35.27
CA CYS A 20 43.34 12.20 36.70
C CYS A 20 42.22 11.59 37.55
N ALA A 21 42.64 10.78 38.45
CA ALA A 21 41.93 10.02 39.46
C ALA A 21 41.66 10.83 40.76
N LEU A 22 40.95 10.19 41.65
CA LEU A 22 40.65 10.35 43.09
C LEU A 22 39.14 10.52 43.30
N GLY A 23 38.39 9.62 43.95
CA GLY A 23 38.65 8.93 45.19
C GLY A 23 37.79 9.52 46.28
N CYS A 24 36.73 8.77 46.73
CA CYS A 24 36.33 8.85 48.13
C CYS A 24 35.39 7.68 48.48
N VAL A 25 35.79 7.03 49.54
CA VAL A 25 35.26 5.91 50.31
C VAL A 25 34.22 6.38 51.30
N ALA A 26 33.16 5.57 51.53
CA ALA A 26 32.46 5.42 52.81
C ALA A 26 31.39 4.34 52.66
N ALA A 27 31.56 3.20 53.17
CA ALA A 27 31.46 2.65 54.53
C ALA A 27 30.07 1.98 54.73
N LEU A 28 30.17 0.66 54.89
CA LEU A 28 29.17 -0.30 55.37
C LEU A 28 28.75 -0.09 56.83
N PRO A 29 27.67 -0.76 57.29
CA PRO A 29 28.01 -1.74 58.31
C PRO A 29 27.46 -3.16 58.07
N ALA A 30 28.24 -4.08 58.54
CA ALA A 30 28.03 -5.51 58.64
C ALA A 30 27.09 -5.89 59.78
N CYS A 31 26.39 -7.02 59.65
CA CYS A 31 26.00 -7.85 60.79
C CYS A 31 26.35 -9.32 60.52
N THR A 32 26.96 -9.86 61.51
CA THR A 32 27.68 -11.12 61.67
C THR A 32 26.77 -12.32 61.89
N GLY A 33 27.22 -13.53 61.48
CA GLY A 33 26.87 -14.76 62.21
C GLY A 33 27.03 -16.05 61.42
N GLY A 34 28.12 -16.81 61.73
CA GLY A 34 28.10 -18.29 61.76
C GLY A 34 28.68 -19.03 60.53
N GLY A 35 29.92 -19.50 60.62
CA GLY A 35 30.51 -20.50 59.75
C GLY A 35 30.40 -21.92 60.41
N PRO A 36 31.17 -22.94 60.01
CA PRO A 36 31.67 -23.33 58.69
C PRO A 36 31.29 -24.77 58.33
N ALA A 37 31.27 -25.14 57.04
CA ALA A 37 31.49 -26.54 56.64
C ALA A 37 32.13 -26.57 55.23
N GLN A 38 33.27 -27.18 55.16
CA GLN A 38 33.99 -27.50 53.93
C GLN A 38 33.22 -28.54 53.11
N GLY A 39 33.03 -28.29 51.82
CA GLY A 39 32.60 -29.23 50.82
C GLY A 39 33.32 -28.92 49.50
N GLU A 40 34.10 -29.88 49.03
CA GLU A 40 34.82 -29.88 47.76
C GLU A 40 33.91 -29.65 46.58
N PRO A 41 34.35 -28.99 45.48
CA PRO A 41 33.55 -28.85 44.28
C PRO A 41 33.52 -30.16 43.50
N GLN A 42 32.40 -30.89 43.58
CA GLN A 42 32.12 -31.94 42.60
C GLN A 42 31.84 -31.29 41.23
N GLY A 43 32.60 -31.72 40.22
CA GLY A 43 32.42 -31.33 38.84
C GLY A 43 31.00 -31.57 38.36
N ARG A 44 30.39 -30.54 37.77
CA ARG A 44 29.21 -30.70 36.95
C ARG A 44 29.58 -31.63 35.78
N PRO A 45 28.72 -32.59 35.45
CA PRO A 45 28.82 -33.28 34.16
C PRO A 45 28.67 -32.26 33.05
N ALA A 46 29.53 -32.37 32.04
CA ALA A 46 29.33 -31.68 30.76
C ALA A 46 27.92 -32.01 30.27
N ASP A 47 27.18 -30.98 29.93
CA ASP A 47 25.90 -31.08 29.25
C ASP A 47 26.19 -31.79 27.92
N GLU A 48 25.91 -33.08 27.88
CA GLU A 48 25.92 -33.85 26.64
C GLU A 48 24.84 -33.30 25.77
N GLY A 49 25.22 -32.94 24.55
CA GLY A 49 24.50 -32.32 23.46
C GLY A 49 22.98 -32.53 23.50
N ALA A 50 22.22 -31.46 23.45
CA ALA A 50 20.87 -31.50 22.96
C ALA A 50 20.93 -32.21 21.59
N ASP A 51 20.40 -33.41 21.51
CA ASP A 51 20.10 -34.07 20.25
C ASP A 51 19.17 -33.10 19.49
N SER A 52 19.74 -32.39 18.53
CA SER A 52 18.92 -31.73 17.54
C SER A 52 18.17 -32.83 16.80
N GLU A 53 16.85 -32.90 16.98
CA GLU A 53 16.01 -33.71 16.12
C GLU A 53 16.45 -33.46 14.66
N PRO A 54 16.59 -34.52 13.83
CA PRO A 54 16.93 -34.32 12.44
C PRO A 54 15.87 -33.41 11.82
N ALA A 55 16.33 -32.35 11.12
CA ALA A 55 15.43 -31.46 10.40
C ALA A 55 14.45 -32.29 9.57
N ALA A 56 13.17 -32.02 9.70
CA ALA A 56 12.14 -32.71 8.92
C ALA A 56 12.47 -32.58 7.43
N ASP A 57 12.34 -33.66 6.67
CA ASP A 57 12.45 -33.61 5.21
C ASP A 57 11.22 -32.88 4.67
N VAL A 58 11.40 -31.64 4.23
CA VAL A 58 10.35 -30.76 3.71
C VAL A 58 10.28 -30.77 2.19
N SER A 59 11.09 -31.60 1.53
CA SER A 59 11.21 -31.64 0.07
C SER A 59 9.87 -31.95 -0.59
N GLY A 60 9.49 -31.14 -1.58
CA GLY A 60 8.24 -31.26 -2.34
C GLY A 60 7.02 -30.65 -1.67
N THR A 61 7.18 -29.97 -0.52
CA THR A 61 6.10 -29.21 0.12
C THR A 61 5.94 -27.86 -0.56
N THR A 62 4.70 -27.46 -0.83
CA THR A 62 4.35 -26.11 -1.31
C THR A 62 3.77 -25.32 -0.16
N LEU A 63 4.29 -24.10 0.05
CA LEU A 63 3.71 -23.07 0.92
C LEU A 63 2.98 -22.04 0.07
N ARG A 64 1.69 -21.87 0.29
CA ARG A 64 0.88 -20.82 -0.32
C ARG A 64 0.85 -19.62 0.61
N VAL A 65 1.41 -18.51 0.16
CA VAL A 65 1.61 -17.32 0.98
C VAL A 65 0.87 -16.13 0.36
N LEU A 66 -0.06 -15.55 1.12
CA LEU A 66 -0.69 -14.29 0.75
C LEU A 66 0.20 -13.13 1.21
N ALA A 67 0.69 -12.32 0.28
CA ALA A 67 1.73 -11.33 0.51
C ALA A 67 1.34 -9.93 0.04
N GLY A 68 2.02 -8.91 0.57
CA GLY A 68 2.01 -7.57 -0.01
C GLY A 68 2.76 -7.53 -1.35
N SER A 69 2.35 -6.66 -2.27
CA SER A 69 2.95 -6.57 -3.63
C SER A 69 4.44 -6.23 -3.60
N GLU A 70 4.90 -5.52 -2.60
CA GLU A 70 6.29 -5.12 -2.41
C GLU A 70 7.23 -6.29 -2.06
N VAL A 71 6.69 -7.43 -1.64
CA VAL A 71 7.49 -8.65 -1.39
C VAL A 71 8.00 -9.28 -2.70
N GLN A 72 7.56 -8.80 -3.86
CA GLN A 72 8.07 -9.27 -5.17
C GLN A 72 9.59 -9.13 -5.31
N ASP A 73 10.19 -8.15 -4.68
CA ASP A 73 11.65 -7.98 -4.69
C ASP A 73 12.41 -9.08 -3.93
N MET A 74 11.70 -9.89 -3.12
CA MET A 74 12.25 -11.07 -2.45
C MET A 74 12.32 -12.32 -3.34
N LEU A 75 11.71 -12.32 -4.54
CA LEU A 75 11.66 -13.49 -5.40
C LEU A 75 13.03 -14.13 -5.68
N PRO A 76 14.12 -13.38 -5.99
CA PRO A 76 15.43 -13.98 -6.20
C PRO A 76 15.98 -14.70 -4.97
N ILE A 77 15.65 -14.23 -3.77
CA ILE A 77 16.06 -14.84 -2.49
C ILE A 77 15.21 -16.08 -2.20
N LEU A 78 13.94 -16.04 -2.54
CA LEU A 78 13.03 -17.19 -2.40
C LEU A 78 13.38 -18.31 -3.38
N GLU A 79 13.75 -18.00 -4.63
CA GLU A 79 14.21 -19.00 -5.61
C GLU A 79 15.43 -19.79 -5.08
N ASP A 80 16.38 -19.12 -4.43
CA ASP A 80 17.52 -19.77 -3.81
C ASP A 80 17.12 -20.59 -2.57
N ALA A 81 16.16 -20.10 -1.78
CA ALA A 81 15.61 -20.87 -0.65
C ALA A 81 14.90 -22.13 -1.13
N GLU A 82 14.08 -22.04 -2.17
CA GLU A 82 13.39 -23.18 -2.79
C GLU A 82 14.38 -24.23 -3.28
N ALA A 83 15.44 -23.77 -3.97
CA ALA A 83 16.47 -24.65 -4.49
C ALA A 83 17.27 -25.38 -3.37
N GLU A 84 17.54 -24.69 -2.26
CA GLU A 84 18.30 -25.26 -1.13
C GLU A 84 17.43 -26.18 -0.27
N LEU A 85 16.18 -25.79 0.01
CA LEU A 85 15.28 -26.50 0.94
C LEU A 85 14.44 -27.59 0.24
N GLY A 86 14.32 -27.51 -1.09
CA GLY A 86 13.48 -28.42 -1.87
C GLY A 86 11.98 -28.17 -1.71
N ILE A 87 11.58 -27.01 -1.21
CA ILE A 87 10.18 -26.56 -1.09
C ILE A 87 9.78 -25.71 -2.30
N SER A 88 8.49 -25.39 -2.41
CA SER A 88 7.99 -24.34 -3.30
C SER A 88 7.24 -23.27 -2.50
N VAL A 89 7.41 -21.99 -2.86
CA VAL A 89 6.74 -20.85 -2.22
C VAL A 89 5.88 -20.15 -3.27
N GLU A 90 4.57 -20.35 -3.21
CA GLU A 90 3.62 -19.72 -4.13
C GLU A 90 3.11 -18.42 -3.49
N LEU A 91 3.52 -17.27 -4.04
CA LEU A 91 3.05 -15.96 -3.59
C LEU A 91 1.79 -15.53 -4.36
N GLU A 92 0.75 -15.18 -3.63
CA GLU A 92 -0.39 -14.42 -4.14
C GLU A 92 -0.36 -13.03 -3.52
N TYR A 93 -0.67 -11.99 -4.30
CA TYR A 93 -0.52 -10.61 -3.83
C TYR A 93 -1.86 -9.95 -3.61
N MET A 94 -2.01 -9.34 -2.43
CA MET A 94 -3.19 -8.57 -2.04
C MET A 94 -2.79 -7.41 -1.12
N GLY A 95 -3.59 -6.34 -1.11
CA GLY A 95 -3.42 -5.28 -0.12
C GLY A 95 -3.58 -5.82 1.29
N THR A 96 -2.82 -5.29 2.27
CA THR A 96 -2.78 -5.81 3.63
C THR A 96 -4.15 -5.85 4.31
N LEU A 97 -4.97 -4.81 4.10
CA LEU A 97 -6.30 -4.73 4.72
C LEU A 97 -7.24 -5.76 4.09
N ASP A 98 -7.33 -5.78 2.76
CA ASP A 98 -8.17 -6.72 2.02
C ASP A 98 -7.73 -8.17 2.25
N GLY A 99 -6.41 -8.43 2.21
CA GLY A 99 -5.85 -9.75 2.47
C GLY A 99 -6.10 -10.24 3.90
N THR A 100 -6.07 -9.34 4.89
CA THR A 100 -6.45 -9.66 6.26
C THR A 100 -7.92 -10.07 6.33
N GLU A 101 -8.81 -9.33 5.70
CA GLU A 101 -10.25 -9.63 5.69
C GLU A 101 -10.55 -10.93 4.94
N ALA A 102 -9.87 -11.20 3.82
CA ALA A 102 -9.98 -12.46 3.09
C ALA A 102 -9.57 -13.66 3.96
N VAL A 103 -8.43 -13.57 4.66
CA VAL A 103 -8.00 -14.62 5.60
C VAL A 103 -8.99 -14.79 6.73
N MET A 104 -9.54 -13.71 7.29
CA MET A 104 -10.56 -13.76 8.34
C MET A 104 -11.87 -14.40 7.86
N ALA A 105 -12.26 -14.17 6.62
CA ALA A 105 -13.43 -14.79 5.99
C ALA A 105 -13.21 -16.27 5.64
N GLY A 106 -11.95 -16.74 5.68
CA GLY A 106 -11.57 -18.08 5.24
C GLY A 106 -11.55 -18.21 3.72
N GLU A 107 -11.35 -17.11 3.02
CA GLU A 107 -11.18 -17.06 1.57
C GLU A 107 -9.76 -17.50 1.21
N GLY A 108 -9.64 -18.26 0.12
CA GLY A 108 -8.37 -18.84 -0.30
C GLY A 108 -7.89 -20.00 0.59
N ASP A 109 -6.87 -20.69 0.11
CA ASP A 109 -6.24 -21.81 0.82
C ASP A 109 -4.76 -21.47 1.07
N TYR A 110 -4.53 -20.47 1.92
CA TYR A 110 -3.20 -19.98 2.27
C TYR A 110 -2.65 -20.69 3.49
N ASP A 111 -1.39 -21.08 3.47
CA ASP A 111 -0.66 -21.62 4.62
C ASP A 111 -0.13 -20.51 5.51
N ALA A 112 0.32 -19.41 4.89
CA ALA A 112 0.93 -18.29 5.59
C ALA A 112 0.52 -16.95 4.96
N THR A 113 0.79 -15.85 5.70
CA THR A 113 0.75 -14.50 5.18
C THR A 113 2.12 -13.84 5.30
N TRP A 114 2.41 -12.90 4.40
CA TRP A 114 3.61 -12.06 4.48
C TRP A 114 3.29 -10.62 4.11
N PHE A 115 2.55 -9.99 5.00
CA PHE A 115 2.18 -8.58 4.89
C PHE A 115 3.28 -7.67 5.48
N PRO A 116 3.29 -6.38 5.12
CA PRO A 116 4.18 -5.40 5.76
C PRO A 116 4.00 -5.31 7.27
N SER A 117 2.78 -5.52 7.76
CA SER A 117 2.47 -5.50 9.19
C SER A 117 1.24 -6.35 9.51
N ASN A 118 1.27 -7.02 10.66
CA ASN A 118 0.12 -7.73 11.21
C ASN A 118 -0.70 -6.88 12.21
N ALA A 119 -0.37 -5.60 12.38
CA ALA A 119 -1.07 -4.75 13.33
C ALA A 119 -2.58 -4.71 13.09
N TYR A 120 -3.02 -4.61 11.82
CA TYR A 120 -4.43 -4.65 11.45
C TYR A 120 -5.06 -6.02 11.72
N MET A 121 -4.40 -7.10 11.32
CA MET A 121 -4.85 -8.48 11.56
C MET A 121 -5.02 -8.78 13.05
N SER A 122 -4.12 -8.28 13.88
CA SER A 122 -4.16 -8.47 15.34
C SER A 122 -5.38 -7.85 16.00
N LEU A 123 -6.02 -6.83 15.39
CA LEU A 123 -7.25 -6.23 15.90
C LEU A 123 -8.47 -7.14 15.78
N PHE A 124 -8.45 -8.12 14.86
CA PHE A 124 -9.52 -9.10 14.68
C PHE A 124 -9.29 -10.37 15.50
N ASP A 125 -8.03 -10.72 15.73
CA ASP A 125 -7.66 -11.95 16.42
C ASP A 125 -7.48 -11.77 17.94
N GLU A 126 -8.52 -11.23 18.61
CA GLU A 126 -8.51 -10.99 20.07
C GLU A 126 -8.14 -12.22 20.89
N LYS A 127 -8.30 -13.42 20.33
CA LYS A 127 -8.04 -14.69 21.01
C LYS A 127 -6.70 -15.32 20.66
N GLY A 128 -5.97 -14.76 19.69
CA GLY A 128 -4.74 -15.35 19.17
C GLY A 128 -4.95 -16.73 18.54
N SER A 129 -6.08 -16.92 17.86
CA SER A 129 -6.46 -18.22 17.29
C SER A 129 -6.16 -18.34 15.79
N LEU A 130 -5.94 -17.22 15.12
CA LEU A 130 -5.69 -17.16 13.68
C LEU A 130 -4.24 -17.47 13.33
N VAL A 131 -3.31 -17.00 14.16
CA VAL A 131 -1.88 -17.09 13.96
C VAL A 131 -1.29 -18.22 14.81
N SER A 132 -0.53 -19.13 14.18
CA SER A 132 0.21 -20.19 14.87
C SER A 132 1.63 -19.76 15.23
N GLN A 133 2.35 -19.18 14.26
CA GLN A 133 3.72 -18.66 14.42
C GLN A 133 3.88 -17.38 13.62
N GLU A 134 4.69 -16.46 14.13
CA GLU A 134 4.99 -15.19 13.49
C GLU A 134 6.46 -14.86 13.67
N THR A 135 7.13 -14.45 12.60
CA THR A 135 8.54 -14.07 12.64
C THR A 135 8.81 -12.87 11.75
N SER A 136 9.23 -11.76 12.34
CA SER A 136 9.71 -10.59 11.60
C SER A 136 10.98 -10.96 10.81
N ILE A 137 10.99 -10.70 9.52
CA ILE A 137 12.10 -11.02 8.62
C ILE A 137 12.94 -9.79 8.29
N MET A 138 12.29 -8.66 8.09
CA MET A 138 12.90 -7.39 7.67
C MET A 138 12.01 -6.23 8.09
N ARG A 139 12.55 -4.99 8.04
CA ARG A 139 11.81 -3.80 8.49
C ARG A 139 12.03 -2.63 7.53
N THR A 140 11.04 -1.77 7.41
CA THR A 140 11.15 -0.48 6.71
C THR A 140 10.11 0.51 7.27
N PRO A 141 10.50 1.72 7.70
CA PRO A 141 9.55 2.72 8.10
C PRO A 141 8.79 3.28 6.88
N VAL A 142 7.59 3.80 7.11
CA VAL A 142 6.87 4.62 6.14
C VAL A 142 7.35 6.05 6.29
N VAL A 143 7.87 6.63 5.22
CA VAL A 143 8.50 7.95 5.24
C VAL A 143 8.03 8.80 4.07
N LEU A 144 8.45 10.06 4.05
CA LEU A 144 8.21 10.97 2.96
C LEU A 144 9.47 11.05 2.08
N GLY A 145 9.36 10.69 0.80
CA GLY A 145 10.38 10.97 -0.22
C GLY A 145 10.04 12.30 -0.90
N VAL A 146 10.91 13.28 -0.83
CA VAL A 146 10.71 14.61 -1.42
C VAL A 146 11.72 14.82 -2.52
N ARG A 147 11.30 15.34 -3.68
CA ARG A 147 12.25 15.73 -4.73
C ARG A 147 13.31 16.66 -4.18
N ALA A 148 14.57 16.42 -4.56
CA ALA A 148 15.72 17.12 -3.99
C ALA A 148 15.64 18.65 -4.12
N ASP A 149 15.14 19.17 -5.27
CA ASP A 149 14.92 20.59 -5.49
C ASP A 149 13.87 21.16 -4.53
N ARG A 150 12.80 20.41 -4.31
CA ARG A 150 11.70 20.82 -3.45
C ARG A 150 12.04 20.71 -1.97
N ALA A 151 12.76 19.66 -1.57
CA ALA A 151 13.26 19.53 -0.20
C ALA A 151 14.14 20.72 0.21
N ALA A 152 15.04 21.15 -0.70
CA ALA A 152 15.89 22.33 -0.48
C ALA A 152 15.08 23.65 -0.39
N GLU A 153 14.04 23.82 -1.21
CA GLU A 153 13.17 25.01 -1.13
C GLU A 153 12.36 25.08 0.17
N LEU A 154 11.93 23.92 0.69
CA LEU A 154 11.20 23.82 1.94
C LEU A 154 12.13 23.77 3.18
N GLY A 155 13.45 23.57 2.97
CA GLY A 155 14.44 23.41 4.03
C GLY A 155 14.36 22.05 4.73
N TRP A 156 13.66 21.09 4.13
CA TRP A 156 13.46 19.73 4.70
C TRP A 156 14.66 18.79 4.47
N ASP A 157 15.61 19.19 3.65
CA ASP A 157 16.91 18.52 3.49
C ASP A 157 17.89 18.85 4.63
N GLU A 158 17.73 20.00 5.30
CA GLU A 158 18.54 20.42 6.43
C GLU A 158 17.88 20.08 7.78
N GLU A 159 16.57 20.30 7.91
CA GLU A 159 15.79 20.06 9.12
C GLU A 159 14.47 19.35 8.79
N SER A 160 14.27 18.17 9.36
CA SER A 160 13.03 17.40 9.15
C SER A 160 11.83 18.17 9.70
N PRO A 161 10.71 18.22 8.96
CA PRO A 161 9.49 18.87 9.43
C PRO A 161 8.79 18.06 10.53
N THR A 162 7.88 18.71 11.24
CA THR A 162 6.82 18.03 11.99
C THR A 162 5.67 17.67 11.04
N TRP A 163 4.80 16.74 11.44
CA TRP A 163 3.58 16.44 10.68
C TRP A 163 2.68 17.67 10.52
N ALA A 164 2.62 18.55 11.51
CA ALA A 164 1.87 19.81 11.41
C ALA A 164 2.42 20.73 10.31
N GLU A 165 3.73 20.83 10.16
CA GLU A 165 4.38 21.61 9.10
C GLU A 165 4.13 20.99 7.71
N VAL A 166 4.11 19.66 7.61
CA VAL A 166 3.71 18.97 6.36
C VAL A 166 2.26 19.31 6.00
N VAL A 167 1.34 19.30 6.96
CA VAL A 167 -0.06 19.72 6.75
C VAL A 167 -0.16 21.18 6.29
N ASP A 168 0.59 22.09 6.90
CA ASP A 168 0.58 23.50 6.55
C ASP A 168 1.09 23.73 5.11
N ALA A 169 2.17 23.06 4.72
CA ALA A 169 2.71 23.13 3.38
C ALA A 169 1.74 22.54 2.33
N ALA A 170 1.10 21.40 2.64
CA ALA A 170 0.09 20.79 1.78
C ALA A 170 -1.15 21.70 1.63
N ALA A 171 -1.62 22.29 2.73
CA ALA A 171 -2.81 23.15 2.74
C ALA A 171 -2.60 24.49 2.04
N SER A 172 -1.39 25.02 2.05
CA SER A 172 -1.04 26.27 1.36
C SER A 172 -0.76 26.08 -0.14
N GLY A 173 -0.63 24.82 -0.59
CA GLY A 173 -0.23 24.51 -1.97
C GLY A 173 1.28 24.61 -2.20
N GLU A 174 2.07 24.76 -1.13
CA GLU A 174 3.53 24.76 -1.21
C GLU A 174 4.10 23.34 -1.35
N PHE A 175 3.33 22.31 -1.04
CA PHE A 175 3.73 20.92 -1.17
C PHE A 175 2.59 20.05 -1.70
N SER A 176 2.82 19.41 -2.83
CA SER A 176 1.96 18.40 -3.42
C SER A 176 2.56 17.02 -3.25
N TYR A 177 1.72 16.01 -3.03
CA TYR A 177 2.24 14.67 -2.77
C TYR A 177 1.40 13.55 -3.38
N GLY A 178 2.08 12.40 -3.56
CA GLY A 178 1.47 11.11 -3.85
C GLY A 178 1.39 10.24 -2.59
N MET A 179 0.31 9.49 -2.45
CA MET A 179 0.13 8.52 -1.37
C MET A 179 -0.73 7.36 -1.85
N SER A 180 -0.38 6.13 -1.46
CA SER A 180 -1.25 4.99 -1.72
C SER A 180 -2.53 5.08 -0.88
N SER A 181 -3.58 4.42 -1.35
CA SER A 181 -4.90 4.45 -0.69
C SER A 181 -4.83 3.85 0.73
N PRO A 182 -5.22 4.59 1.76
CA PRO A 182 -5.24 4.08 3.13
C PRO A 182 -6.21 2.92 3.37
N VAL A 183 -7.19 2.72 2.49
CA VAL A 183 -8.19 1.65 2.65
C VAL A 183 -7.76 0.33 2.01
N SER A 184 -6.69 0.32 1.20
CA SER A 184 -6.21 -0.89 0.53
C SER A 184 -4.73 -1.17 0.82
N SER A 185 -3.87 -0.13 0.93
CA SER A 185 -2.42 -0.26 1.05
C SER A 185 -1.93 0.04 2.46
N ASN A 186 -1.00 -0.77 2.96
CA ASN A 186 -0.40 -0.56 4.28
C ASN A 186 0.41 0.75 4.37
N SER A 187 1.15 1.16 3.32
CA SER A 187 1.93 2.41 3.38
C SER A 187 1.02 3.63 3.51
N GLY A 188 -0.08 3.69 2.74
CA GLY A 188 -1.07 4.76 2.88
C GLY A 188 -1.80 4.73 4.22
N PHE A 189 -2.14 3.53 4.70
CA PHE A 189 -2.77 3.36 6.00
C PHE A 189 -1.84 3.78 7.15
N SER A 190 -0.58 3.37 7.12
CA SER A 190 0.42 3.79 8.10
C SER A 190 0.62 5.30 8.08
N ALA A 191 0.80 5.92 6.91
CA ALA A 191 0.93 7.37 6.78
C ALA A 191 -0.29 8.13 7.36
N LEU A 192 -1.51 7.61 7.15
CA LEU A 192 -2.71 8.20 7.73
C LEU A 192 -2.75 8.06 9.26
N VAL A 193 -2.33 6.91 9.81
CA VAL A 193 -2.25 6.69 11.26
C VAL A 193 -1.17 7.56 11.89
N GLU A 194 0.00 7.66 11.26
CA GLU A 194 1.11 8.53 11.69
C GLU A 194 0.64 9.98 11.83
N LEU A 195 0.09 10.49 10.72
CA LEU A 195 -0.43 11.85 10.65
C LEU A 195 -1.50 12.11 11.73
N ALA A 196 -2.52 11.24 11.80
CA ALA A 196 -3.62 11.41 12.75
C ALA A 196 -3.15 11.33 14.20
N THR A 197 -2.21 10.41 14.51
CA THR A 197 -1.65 10.25 15.86
C THR A 197 -0.79 11.44 16.26
N ALA A 198 0.09 11.91 15.36
CA ALA A 198 0.92 13.08 15.61
C ALA A 198 0.06 14.34 15.84
N LEU A 199 -0.94 14.58 15.00
CA LEU A 199 -1.85 15.74 15.11
C LEU A 199 -2.72 15.70 16.38
N SER A 200 -2.99 14.51 16.93
CA SER A 200 -3.74 14.40 18.19
C SER A 200 -2.97 15.02 19.38
N GLY A 201 -1.64 15.09 19.28
CA GLY A 201 -0.77 15.66 20.31
C GLY A 201 -0.80 14.91 21.65
N THR A 202 -1.40 13.72 21.69
CA THR A 202 -1.58 12.95 22.94
C THR A 202 -0.32 12.18 23.34
N GLY A 203 0.57 11.88 22.38
CA GLY A 203 1.76 11.05 22.58
C GLY A 203 1.47 9.58 22.84
N VAL A 204 0.23 9.13 22.62
CA VAL A 204 -0.21 7.74 22.73
C VAL A 204 -0.98 7.35 21.47
N ALA A 205 -1.30 6.06 21.30
CA ALA A 205 -2.10 5.59 20.18
C ALA A 205 -3.44 6.36 20.09
N ILE A 206 -3.77 6.82 18.89
CA ILE A 206 -4.99 7.57 18.63
C ILE A 206 -6.25 6.77 19.03
N SER A 207 -7.27 7.44 19.52
CA SER A 207 -8.58 6.88 19.84
C SER A 207 -9.65 7.31 18.83
N ALA A 208 -10.83 6.67 18.84
CA ALA A 208 -11.94 7.05 17.98
C ALA A 208 -12.45 8.49 18.24
N ASP A 209 -12.36 8.96 19.48
CA ASP A 209 -12.73 10.35 19.84
C ASP A 209 -11.73 11.34 19.23
N ASP A 210 -10.43 11.01 19.23
CA ASP A 210 -9.37 11.86 18.68
C ASP A 210 -9.51 12.02 17.17
N VAL A 211 -10.00 11.02 16.44
CA VAL A 211 -10.24 11.08 14.97
C VAL A 211 -11.09 12.30 14.63
N SER A 212 -12.18 12.51 15.37
CA SER A 212 -13.05 13.67 15.15
C SER A 212 -12.36 15.01 15.40
N LEU A 213 -11.41 15.06 16.32
CA LEU A 213 -10.67 16.28 16.65
C LEU A 213 -9.66 16.65 15.56
N VAL A 214 -9.04 15.68 14.93
CA VAL A 214 -8.02 15.91 13.89
C VAL A 214 -8.59 15.96 12.47
N ALA A 215 -9.87 15.65 12.25
CA ALA A 215 -10.49 15.57 10.92
C ALA A 215 -10.31 16.84 10.08
N ALA A 216 -10.33 18.01 10.69
CA ALA A 216 -10.11 19.28 9.98
C ALA A 216 -8.68 19.41 9.45
N ASP A 217 -7.67 18.99 10.20
CA ASP A 217 -6.28 19.02 9.78
C ASP A 217 -5.98 17.92 8.75
N LEU A 218 -6.60 16.75 8.90
CA LEU A 218 -6.57 15.71 7.86
C LEU A 218 -7.16 16.21 6.54
N THR A 219 -8.25 16.97 6.57
CA THR A 219 -8.84 17.59 5.37
C THR A 219 -7.91 18.64 4.75
N ARG A 220 -7.17 19.39 5.57
CA ARG A 220 -6.15 20.33 5.09
C ARG A 220 -4.99 19.60 4.40
N PHE A 221 -4.53 18.50 4.99
CA PHE A 221 -3.51 17.63 4.40
C PHE A 221 -3.96 17.07 3.05
N ALA A 222 -5.17 16.52 2.95
CA ALA A 222 -5.70 15.92 1.73
C ALA A 222 -5.75 16.88 0.53
N ARG A 223 -5.72 18.19 0.74
CA ARG A 223 -5.67 19.18 -0.37
C ARG A 223 -4.38 19.07 -1.19
N GLY A 224 -3.25 18.72 -0.56
CA GLY A 224 -1.98 18.54 -1.24
C GLY A 224 -1.86 17.23 -2.03
N GLN A 225 -2.78 16.28 -1.84
CA GLN A 225 -2.73 15.01 -2.57
C GLN A 225 -3.07 15.21 -4.04
N ALA A 226 -2.11 14.89 -4.92
CA ALA A 226 -2.23 15.04 -6.36
C ALA A 226 -2.03 13.71 -7.11
N LEU A 227 -1.50 12.68 -6.43
CA LEU A 227 -1.32 11.34 -6.98
C LEU A 227 -1.83 10.31 -5.97
N THR A 228 -2.64 9.36 -6.44
CA THR A 228 -3.15 8.23 -5.64
C THR A 228 -2.87 6.92 -6.36
N SER A 229 -2.59 5.87 -5.60
CA SER A 229 -2.37 4.52 -6.13
C SER A 229 -2.95 3.48 -5.18
N GLY A 230 -3.29 2.30 -5.70
CA GLY A 230 -3.81 1.18 -4.90
C GLY A 230 -2.74 0.47 -4.07
N SER A 231 -1.45 0.61 -4.40
CA SER A 231 -0.34 -0.02 -3.66
C SER A 231 0.94 0.80 -3.71
N SER A 232 1.88 0.43 -2.85
CA SER A 232 3.19 1.07 -2.69
C SER A 232 4.06 0.98 -3.94
N GLY A 233 4.13 -0.20 -4.58
CA GLY A 233 4.89 -0.41 -5.81
C GLY A 233 4.31 0.38 -6.98
N TRP A 234 3.00 0.35 -7.14
CA TRP A 234 2.34 1.12 -8.22
C TRP A 234 2.41 2.63 -8.01
N LEU A 235 2.52 3.10 -6.77
CA LEU A 235 2.78 4.52 -6.50
C LEU A 235 4.16 4.93 -7.04
N MET A 236 5.20 4.11 -6.84
CA MET A 236 6.52 4.34 -7.44
C MET A 236 6.46 4.31 -8.95
N GLU A 237 5.82 3.30 -9.56
CA GLU A 237 5.66 3.23 -11.02
C GLU A 237 4.97 4.47 -11.61
N ALA A 238 3.96 5.00 -10.91
CA ALA A 238 3.26 6.20 -11.34
C ALA A 238 4.13 7.45 -11.20
N TYR A 239 4.89 7.55 -10.11
CA TYR A 239 5.88 8.60 -9.88
C TYR A 239 7.00 8.57 -10.93
N ASP A 240 7.56 7.40 -11.22
CA ASP A 240 8.64 7.24 -12.22
C ASP A 240 8.22 7.67 -13.64
N LYS A 241 6.94 7.50 -13.98
CA LYS A 241 6.41 7.96 -15.27
C LYS A 241 6.42 9.48 -15.41
N ASP A 242 6.13 10.20 -14.34
CA ASP A 242 6.16 11.67 -14.29
C ASP A 242 6.48 12.15 -12.86
N ALA A 243 7.77 12.17 -12.52
CA ALA A 243 8.25 12.68 -11.23
C ALA A 243 7.94 14.17 -10.99
N SER A 244 7.53 14.92 -12.04
CA SER A 244 7.15 16.32 -11.91
C SER A 244 5.69 16.52 -11.49
N ALA A 245 4.87 15.47 -11.51
CA ALA A 245 3.45 15.54 -11.16
C ALA A 245 3.22 15.90 -9.68
N VAL A 246 4.16 15.53 -8.80
CA VAL A 246 4.11 15.81 -7.36
C VAL A 246 5.48 16.23 -6.82
N ASP A 247 5.50 16.90 -5.68
CA ASP A 247 6.73 17.33 -5.00
C ASP A 247 7.36 16.21 -4.17
N GLY A 248 6.57 15.21 -3.77
CA GLY A 248 7.03 14.06 -3.03
C GLY A 248 6.00 12.94 -2.93
N ILE A 249 6.36 11.84 -2.30
CA ILE A 249 5.50 10.67 -2.10
C ILE A 249 5.66 10.10 -0.69
N PHE A 250 4.57 9.60 -0.10
CA PHE A 250 4.61 8.79 1.11
C PHE A 250 4.75 7.32 0.75
N ASN A 251 5.85 6.71 1.16
CA ASN A 251 6.11 5.31 0.86
C ASN A 251 7.10 4.70 1.86
N TYR A 252 7.41 3.41 1.71
CA TYR A 252 8.45 2.76 2.49
C TYR A 252 9.84 3.36 2.20
N GLU A 253 10.64 3.54 3.26
CA GLU A 253 12.04 3.98 3.16
C GLU A 253 12.80 3.19 2.09
N SER A 254 12.65 1.87 2.07
CA SER A 254 13.31 0.99 1.11
C SER A 254 13.02 1.32 -0.35
N LEU A 255 11.83 1.82 -0.66
CA LEU A 255 11.46 2.26 -2.01
C LEU A 255 11.95 3.67 -2.30
N ILE A 256 11.90 4.56 -1.31
CA ILE A 256 12.42 5.93 -1.44
C ILE A 256 13.93 5.94 -1.70
N LEU A 257 14.69 5.10 -0.99
CA LEU A 257 16.14 5.01 -1.13
C LEU A 257 16.60 4.42 -2.48
N GLN A 258 15.71 3.80 -3.25
CA GLN A 258 16.01 3.31 -4.59
C GLN A 258 16.02 4.43 -5.65
N ASP A 259 15.40 5.57 -5.37
CA ASP A 259 15.36 6.72 -6.28
C ASP A 259 16.31 7.84 -5.83
N GLU A 260 17.42 8.04 -6.58
CA GLU A 260 18.41 9.07 -6.31
C GLU A 260 17.86 10.52 -6.41
N GLY A 261 16.68 10.71 -7.01
CA GLY A 261 16.01 12.01 -7.13
C GLY A 261 15.21 12.42 -5.90
N LEU A 262 14.94 11.47 -4.99
CA LEU A 262 14.21 11.68 -3.76
C LEU A 262 15.15 11.85 -2.56
N VAL A 263 14.83 12.81 -1.71
CA VAL A 263 15.43 13.00 -0.38
C VAL A 263 14.50 12.36 0.63
N GLU A 264 15.02 11.45 1.44
CA GLU A 264 14.30 10.89 2.57
C GLU A 264 14.05 11.96 3.64
N VAL A 265 12.78 12.16 3.97
CA VAL A 265 12.32 13.09 5.02
C VAL A 265 11.50 12.30 6.04
N ILE A 266 12.02 12.25 7.27
CA ILE A 266 11.37 11.57 8.40
C ILE A 266 10.81 12.66 9.31
N PRO A 267 9.47 12.78 9.48
CA PRO A 267 8.88 13.76 10.37
C PRO A 267 9.38 13.61 11.82
N GLN A 268 9.61 14.76 12.51
CA GLN A 268 10.15 14.77 13.86
C GLN A 268 9.25 14.07 14.88
N ASP A 269 7.93 14.09 14.65
CA ASP A 269 6.92 13.45 15.50
C ASP A 269 6.96 11.92 15.43
N GLY A 270 7.65 11.37 14.40
CA GLY A 270 7.85 9.94 14.22
C GLY A 270 7.05 9.34 13.07
N VAL A 271 7.25 8.04 12.88
CA VAL A 271 6.69 7.22 11.79
C VAL A 271 6.30 5.84 12.31
N ILE A 272 5.69 5.03 11.47
CA ILE A 272 5.38 3.61 11.72
C ILE A 272 6.32 2.74 10.89
N THR A 273 6.95 1.77 11.53
CA THR A 273 7.82 0.80 10.85
C THR A 273 7.03 -0.47 10.52
N ALA A 274 7.01 -0.82 9.24
CA ALA A 274 6.57 -2.12 8.78
C ALA A 274 7.65 -3.17 9.11
N ASP A 275 7.27 -4.32 9.69
CA ASP A 275 8.20 -5.34 10.21
C ASP A 275 8.15 -6.68 9.45
N TYR A 276 7.35 -6.76 8.39
CA TYR A 276 7.22 -7.88 7.46
C TYR A 276 7.23 -9.26 8.14
N PRO A 277 6.27 -9.52 9.01
CA PRO A 277 6.17 -10.79 9.68
C PRO A 277 5.72 -11.89 8.71
N LEU A 278 6.61 -12.86 8.43
CA LEU A 278 6.17 -14.11 7.82
C LEU A 278 5.36 -14.87 8.87
N THR A 279 4.11 -15.17 8.58
CA THR A 279 3.12 -15.59 9.58
C THR A 279 2.43 -16.86 9.14
N LEU A 280 2.64 -17.95 9.90
CA LEU A 280 1.95 -19.22 9.70
C LEU A 280 0.54 -19.15 10.27
N LEU A 281 -0.46 -19.45 9.46
CA LEU A 281 -1.85 -19.51 9.90
C LEU A 281 -2.13 -20.77 10.73
N SER A 282 -3.05 -20.67 11.66
CA SER A 282 -3.43 -21.79 12.51
C SER A 282 -4.15 -22.91 11.74
N GLY A 283 -3.98 -24.15 12.21
CA GLY A 283 -4.68 -25.31 11.67
C GLY A 283 -4.09 -25.87 10.38
N ARG A 284 -2.87 -25.45 10.02
CA ARG A 284 -2.13 -26.02 8.89
C ARG A 284 -1.50 -27.36 9.27
N GLY A 285 -1.20 -28.19 8.24
CA GLY A 285 -0.63 -29.51 8.47
C GLY A 285 0.84 -29.48 8.90
N GLU A 286 1.33 -30.60 9.46
CA GLU A 286 2.72 -30.74 9.94
C GLU A 286 3.76 -30.43 8.84
N ASP A 287 3.47 -30.78 7.58
CA ASP A 287 4.37 -30.49 6.44
C ASP A 287 4.50 -28.98 6.19
N ALA A 288 3.38 -28.24 6.21
CA ALA A 288 3.38 -26.78 6.04
C ALA A 288 4.09 -26.09 7.22
N GLU A 289 3.87 -26.56 8.47
CA GLU A 289 4.58 -26.05 9.64
C GLU A 289 6.10 -26.29 9.55
N ALA A 290 6.52 -27.45 9.06
CA ALA A 290 7.93 -27.78 8.90
C ALA A 290 8.58 -26.94 7.78
N ALA A 291 7.89 -26.77 6.64
CA ALA A 291 8.35 -25.94 5.53
C ALA A 291 8.44 -24.46 5.92
N TYR A 292 7.45 -23.95 6.66
CA TYR A 292 7.49 -22.59 7.21
C TYR A 292 8.72 -22.38 8.12
N ARG A 293 9.00 -23.29 9.06
CA ARG A 293 10.16 -23.19 9.95
C ARG A 293 11.48 -23.22 9.17
N ALA A 294 11.60 -24.12 8.19
CA ALA A 294 12.77 -24.22 7.35
C ALA A 294 13.01 -22.92 6.55
N LEU A 295 11.93 -22.32 6.00
CA LEU A 295 12.00 -21.06 5.29
C LEU A 295 12.39 -19.90 6.22
N VAL A 296 11.81 -19.81 7.43
CA VAL A 296 12.18 -18.80 8.43
C VAL A 296 13.65 -18.93 8.84
N ASP A 297 14.11 -20.16 9.10
CA ASP A 297 15.50 -20.42 9.49
C ASP A 297 16.47 -20.02 8.36
N TYR A 298 16.10 -20.29 7.10
CA TYR A 298 16.87 -19.85 5.92
C TYR A 298 16.92 -18.32 5.83
N LEU A 299 15.76 -17.64 5.87
CA LEU A 299 15.67 -16.18 5.74
C LEU A 299 16.36 -15.44 6.88
N ARG A 300 16.50 -16.04 8.06
CA ARG A 300 17.17 -15.46 9.23
C ARG A 300 18.67 -15.73 9.31
N ARG A 301 19.26 -16.44 8.36
CA ARG A 301 20.72 -16.61 8.32
C ARG A 301 21.40 -15.27 8.08
N ASP A 302 22.53 -15.04 8.72
CA ASP A 302 23.28 -13.79 8.63
C ASP A 302 23.68 -13.40 7.19
N ASP A 303 24.00 -14.37 6.34
CA ASP A 303 24.32 -14.15 4.94
C ASP A 303 23.10 -13.74 4.13
N VAL A 304 21.96 -14.37 4.37
CA VAL A 304 20.68 -14.06 3.72
C VAL A 304 20.14 -12.71 4.21
N GLN A 305 20.22 -12.43 5.50
CA GLN A 305 19.81 -11.13 6.07
C GLN A 305 20.62 -9.95 5.49
N ARG A 306 21.93 -10.14 5.29
CA ARG A 306 22.75 -9.12 4.60
C ARG A 306 22.32 -8.96 3.15
N ARG A 307 22.05 -10.06 2.46
CA ARG A 307 21.57 -10.01 1.07
C ARG A 307 20.21 -9.31 0.97
N ILE A 308 19.28 -9.57 1.88
CA ILE A 308 17.99 -8.86 1.96
C ILE A 308 18.25 -7.35 2.09
N ALA A 309 19.09 -6.92 3.02
CA ALA A 309 19.39 -5.51 3.19
C ALA A 309 20.06 -4.87 1.96
N ASP A 310 20.98 -5.58 1.32
CA ASP A 310 21.73 -5.07 0.17
C ASP A 310 20.85 -4.99 -1.10
N GLU A 311 19.95 -5.97 -1.32
CA GLU A 311 19.15 -6.04 -2.54
C GLU A 311 17.82 -5.29 -2.43
N THR A 312 17.24 -5.19 -1.23
CA THR A 312 15.92 -4.57 -1.02
C THR A 312 15.95 -3.24 -0.27
N LEU A 313 17.11 -2.84 0.25
CA LEU A 313 17.32 -1.67 1.11
C LEU A 313 16.45 -1.68 2.38
N ARG A 314 15.92 -2.84 2.77
CA ARG A 314 15.20 -3.00 4.05
C ARG A 314 16.18 -3.22 5.19
N ARG A 315 15.81 -2.75 6.36
CA ARG A 315 16.56 -2.97 7.61
C ARG A 315 16.35 -4.41 8.06
N THR A 316 17.44 -5.07 8.47
CA THR A 316 17.42 -6.45 8.98
C THR A 316 18.08 -6.55 10.35
N ASP A 317 17.99 -7.72 11.00
CA ASP A 317 18.66 -7.96 12.28
C ASP A 317 20.20 -8.01 12.13
N ALA A 318 20.72 -8.36 10.93
CA ALA A 318 22.14 -8.44 10.67
C ALA A 318 22.74 -7.11 10.21
N THR A 319 21.95 -6.23 9.58
CA THR A 319 22.42 -4.96 9.05
C THR A 319 21.28 -3.97 8.85
N THR A 320 21.64 -2.70 8.74
CA THR A 320 20.77 -1.59 8.38
C THR A 320 21.43 -0.88 7.20
N PRO A 321 20.69 -0.39 6.19
CA PRO A 321 21.27 0.40 5.12
C PRO A 321 22.14 1.55 5.67
N ASP A 322 23.26 1.84 5.00
CA ASP A 322 24.25 2.82 5.48
C ASP A 322 23.67 4.22 5.73
N ASP A 323 22.65 4.59 4.93
CA ASP A 323 21.99 5.90 5.00
C ASP A 323 20.72 5.89 5.89
N ALA A 324 20.36 4.75 6.48
CA ALA A 324 19.16 4.67 7.32
C ALA A 324 19.28 5.52 8.58
N ARG A 325 18.28 6.34 8.82
CA ARG A 325 18.19 7.22 9.99
C ARG A 325 17.49 6.52 11.16
N MET A 326 17.74 6.99 12.36
CA MET A 326 16.96 6.58 13.53
C MET A 326 15.56 7.16 13.42
N VAL A 327 14.56 6.31 13.63
CA VAL A 327 13.15 6.70 13.61
C VAL A 327 12.58 6.73 15.02
N PHE A 328 11.62 7.62 15.23
CA PHE A 328 10.78 7.61 16.43
C PHE A 328 9.49 6.88 16.08
N GLU A 329 9.15 5.82 16.82
CA GLU A 329 7.99 4.98 16.52
C GLU A 329 6.70 5.59 17.05
N ILE A 330 5.75 5.80 16.14
CA ILE A 330 4.37 6.17 16.48
C ILE A 330 3.58 4.89 16.83
N PRO A 331 2.86 4.87 17.96
CA PRO A 331 2.09 3.71 18.36
C PRO A 331 0.86 3.50 17.44
N PHE A 332 0.69 2.27 16.98
CA PHE A 332 -0.47 1.88 16.18
C PHE A 332 -1.76 1.84 17.04
N PRO A 333 -2.96 2.16 16.49
CA PRO A 333 -4.23 2.03 17.18
C PRO A 333 -4.47 0.60 17.66
N ASN A 334 -4.91 0.45 18.89
CA ASN A 334 -5.12 -0.85 19.53
C ASN A 334 -6.59 -1.32 19.54
N ARG A 335 -7.46 -0.64 18.79
CA ARG A 335 -8.89 -0.95 18.68
C ARG A 335 -9.36 -0.89 17.25
N LEU A 336 -10.07 -1.91 16.81
CA LEU A 336 -10.68 -1.96 15.49
C LEU A 336 -11.67 -0.80 15.26
N GLU A 337 -12.41 -0.39 16.30
CA GLU A 337 -13.31 0.76 16.25
C GLU A 337 -12.58 2.05 15.85
N THR A 338 -11.38 2.29 16.38
CA THR A 338 -10.58 3.47 16.04
C THR A 338 -10.13 3.43 14.58
N VAL A 339 -9.64 2.28 14.11
CA VAL A 339 -9.23 2.11 12.71
C VAL A 339 -10.40 2.33 11.77
N ARG A 340 -11.55 1.73 12.06
CA ARG A 340 -12.77 1.92 11.27
C ARG A 340 -13.23 3.38 11.24
N ALA A 341 -13.20 4.07 12.38
CA ALA A 341 -13.54 5.49 12.45
C ALA A 341 -12.59 6.34 11.60
N LEU A 342 -11.27 6.07 11.66
CA LEU A 342 -10.27 6.80 10.89
C LEU A 342 -10.44 6.58 9.37
N LEU A 343 -10.57 5.32 8.94
CA LEU A 343 -10.76 4.99 7.53
C LEU A 343 -12.10 5.50 6.98
N SER A 344 -13.18 5.39 7.77
CA SER A 344 -14.49 5.94 7.40
C SER A 344 -14.44 7.46 7.25
N SER A 345 -13.83 8.17 8.21
CA SER A 345 -13.64 9.62 8.13
C SER A 345 -12.80 10.00 6.91
N TRP A 346 -11.74 9.24 6.60
CA TRP A 346 -10.92 9.49 5.42
C TRP A 346 -11.74 9.45 4.12
N VAL A 347 -12.51 8.39 3.90
CA VAL A 347 -13.23 8.22 2.62
C VAL A 347 -14.47 9.10 2.50
N SER A 348 -15.21 9.35 3.60
CA SER A 348 -16.46 10.09 3.54
C SER A 348 -16.31 11.60 3.69
N ASP A 349 -15.31 12.06 4.48
CA ASP A 349 -15.24 13.48 4.87
C ASP A 349 -13.92 14.16 4.48
N VAL A 350 -12.80 13.44 4.54
CA VAL A 350 -11.45 14.02 4.49
C VAL A 350 -10.90 14.10 3.06
N ARG A 351 -10.78 12.95 2.38
CA ARG A 351 -10.19 12.91 1.04
C ARG A 351 -10.97 13.74 0.03
N LYS A 352 -10.32 14.16 -1.05
CA LYS A 352 -11.03 14.77 -2.17
C LYS A 352 -12.08 13.79 -2.69
N PRO A 353 -13.33 14.23 -2.94
CA PRO A 353 -14.35 13.35 -3.51
C PRO A 353 -13.98 12.95 -4.94
N ALA A 354 -14.31 11.73 -5.31
CA ALA A 354 -14.13 11.28 -6.68
C ALA A 354 -15.20 11.87 -7.61
N ASN A 355 -14.76 12.24 -8.81
CA ASN A 355 -15.60 12.62 -9.94
C ASN A 355 -15.37 11.60 -11.05
N MET A 356 -16.28 10.62 -11.16
CA MET A 356 -16.10 9.43 -11.98
C MET A 356 -17.09 9.40 -13.14
N VAL A 357 -16.57 9.19 -14.35
CA VAL A 357 -17.40 8.85 -15.52
C VAL A 357 -17.22 7.37 -15.82
N PHE A 358 -18.25 6.57 -15.59
CA PHE A 358 -18.30 5.16 -15.92
C PHE A 358 -18.81 5.00 -17.36
N GLN A 359 -17.94 4.61 -18.26
CA GLN A 359 -18.27 4.28 -19.63
C GLN A 359 -18.59 2.79 -19.72
N ILE A 360 -19.88 2.47 -19.87
CA ILE A 360 -20.43 1.13 -19.73
C ILE A 360 -20.77 0.55 -21.11
N ASP A 361 -20.02 -0.45 -21.52
CA ASP A 361 -20.30 -1.22 -22.72
C ASP A 361 -21.54 -2.09 -22.54
N THR A 362 -22.54 -1.85 -23.37
CA THR A 362 -23.72 -2.68 -23.49
C THR A 362 -23.94 -3.10 -24.96
N SER A 363 -22.83 -3.32 -25.70
CA SER A 363 -22.84 -3.89 -27.05
C SER A 363 -23.37 -5.33 -27.06
N GLY A 364 -23.56 -5.89 -28.25
CA GLY A 364 -24.14 -7.23 -28.40
C GLY A 364 -23.27 -8.34 -27.81
N SER A 365 -21.94 -8.18 -27.77
CA SER A 365 -20.98 -9.13 -27.17
C SER A 365 -21.16 -9.28 -25.66
N MET A 366 -21.68 -8.26 -25.00
CA MET A 366 -21.98 -8.24 -23.56
C MET A 366 -23.18 -9.11 -23.15
N GLU A 367 -23.90 -9.73 -24.09
CA GLU A 367 -25.13 -10.48 -23.76
C GLU A 367 -24.84 -11.71 -22.87
N GLY A 368 -25.65 -11.88 -21.83
CA GLY A 368 -25.59 -13.02 -20.92
C GLY A 368 -24.68 -12.78 -19.72
N GLU A 369 -23.81 -13.76 -19.42
CA GLU A 369 -22.99 -13.79 -18.20
C GLU A 369 -22.10 -12.54 -18.03
N ARG A 370 -21.64 -11.93 -19.12
CA ARG A 370 -20.78 -10.74 -19.09
C ARG A 370 -21.54 -9.52 -18.54
N LEU A 371 -22.75 -9.25 -19.07
CA LEU A 371 -23.58 -8.15 -18.55
C LEU A 371 -24.04 -8.41 -17.12
N ASP A 372 -24.34 -9.67 -16.79
CA ASP A 372 -24.75 -10.04 -15.43
C ASP A 372 -23.62 -9.84 -14.43
N ALA A 373 -22.39 -10.22 -14.79
CA ALA A 373 -21.19 -9.99 -13.98
C ALA A 373 -20.91 -8.48 -13.80
N LEU A 374 -21.00 -7.69 -14.87
CA LEU A 374 -20.88 -6.22 -14.80
C LEU A 374 -21.91 -5.60 -13.86
N LYS A 375 -23.19 -6.01 -13.99
CA LYS A 375 -24.25 -5.55 -13.09
C LYS A 375 -24.00 -5.92 -11.64
N ALA A 376 -23.58 -7.16 -11.39
CA ALA A 376 -23.26 -7.62 -10.04
C ALA A 376 -22.13 -6.79 -9.41
N ALA A 377 -21.07 -6.53 -10.18
CA ALA A 377 -19.94 -5.73 -9.74
C ALA A 377 -20.34 -4.26 -9.48
N LEU A 378 -21.11 -3.62 -10.36
CA LEU A 378 -21.62 -2.25 -10.13
C LEU A 378 -22.60 -2.18 -8.94
N VAL A 379 -23.43 -3.22 -8.75
CA VAL A 379 -24.35 -3.29 -7.60
C VAL A 379 -23.57 -3.47 -6.30
N SER A 380 -22.44 -4.21 -6.29
CA SER A 380 -21.61 -4.34 -5.08
C SER A 380 -21.08 -3.00 -4.57
N LEU A 381 -20.82 -2.03 -5.45
CA LEU A 381 -20.45 -0.66 -5.07
C LEU A 381 -21.60 0.13 -4.42
N THR A 382 -22.79 -0.42 -4.40
CA THR A 382 -23.97 0.16 -3.75
C THR A 382 -24.34 -0.54 -2.44
N ASP A 383 -23.56 -1.52 -2.01
CA ASP A 383 -23.84 -2.29 -0.78
C ASP A 383 -23.22 -1.62 0.45
N THR A 384 -23.90 -0.61 0.97
CA THR A 384 -23.51 0.09 2.19
C THR A 384 -23.66 -0.75 3.47
N GLY A 385 -24.24 -1.95 3.38
CA GLY A 385 -24.36 -2.92 4.48
C GLY A 385 -23.23 -3.93 4.54
N ALA A 386 -22.27 -3.88 3.63
CA ALA A 386 -21.08 -4.73 3.68
C ALA A 386 -20.27 -4.45 4.95
N ASP A 387 -19.70 -5.52 5.52
CA ASP A 387 -18.80 -5.39 6.67
C ASP A 387 -17.36 -5.11 6.21
N GLY A 388 -16.57 -4.50 7.08
CA GLY A 388 -15.13 -4.32 6.88
C GLY A 388 -14.76 -3.23 5.86
N THR A 389 -13.58 -3.37 5.23
CA THR A 389 -13.06 -2.43 4.22
C THR A 389 -13.91 -2.39 2.96
N THR A 390 -14.64 -3.45 2.64
CA THR A 390 -15.54 -3.50 1.48
C THR A 390 -16.57 -2.36 1.51
N SER A 391 -17.10 -1.99 2.67
CA SER A 391 -18.03 -0.87 2.81
C SER A 391 -17.38 0.50 2.48
N LEU A 392 -16.07 0.63 2.65
CA LEU A 392 -15.31 1.84 2.36
C LEU A 392 -15.03 2.02 0.85
N LEU A 393 -15.19 0.95 0.08
CA LEU A 393 -14.99 0.94 -1.37
C LEU A 393 -16.30 1.19 -2.14
N THR A 394 -17.44 1.27 -1.46
CA THR A 394 -18.71 1.67 -2.07
C THR A 394 -18.72 3.14 -2.49
N PHE A 395 -19.69 3.56 -3.28
CA PHE A 395 -19.88 4.97 -3.59
C PHE A 395 -20.12 5.77 -2.31
N GLN A 396 -19.34 6.85 -2.15
CA GLN A 396 -19.35 7.68 -0.95
C GLN A 396 -20.18 8.95 -1.15
N PRO A 397 -20.76 9.53 -0.10
CA PRO A 397 -21.31 10.88 -0.14
C PRO A 397 -20.30 11.88 -0.71
N ARG A 398 -20.77 12.93 -1.39
CA ARG A 398 -19.97 13.95 -2.11
C ARG A 398 -19.32 13.48 -3.42
N GLU A 399 -19.31 12.18 -3.73
CA GLU A 399 -18.82 11.70 -5.03
C GLU A 399 -19.81 12.03 -6.15
N MET A 400 -19.28 12.39 -7.30
CA MET A 400 -20.01 12.58 -8.53
C MET A 400 -19.81 11.34 -9.40
N VAL A 401 -20.88 10.62 -9.67
CA VAL A 401 -20.87 9.42 -10.49
C VAL A 401 -21.74 9.65 -11.72
N ARG A 402 -21.14 9.56 -12.90
CA ARG A 402 -21.85 9.66 -14.17
C ARG A 402 -21.72 8.36 -14.94
N PHE A 403 -22.83 7.82 -15.38
CA PHE A 403 -22.85 6.67 -16.28
C PHE A 403 -23.08 7.12 -17.72
N VAL A 404 -22.25 6.60 -18.62
CA VAL A 404 -22.36 6.75 -20.08
C VAL A 404 -22.50 5.36 -20.66
N GLU A 405 -23.73 4.95 -20.93
CA GLU A 405 -24.05 3.67 -21.56
C GLU A 405 -23.87 3.76 -23.07
N PHE A 406 -23.14 2.82 -23.67
CA PHE A 406 -22.89 2.82 -25.10
C PHE A 406 -23.00 1.44 -25.76
N GLY A 407 -23.09 1.48 -27.08
CA GLY A 407 -22.98 0.37 -28.04
C GLY A 407 -22.39 0.94 -29.32
N SER A 408 -23.13 0.92 -30.44
CA SER A 408 -22.72 1.65 -31.67
C SER A 408 -22.72 3.17 -31.51
N GLU A 409 -23.44 3.67 -30.51
CA GLU A 409 -23.58 5.08 -30.14
C GLU A 409 -23.88 5.17 -28.64
N ILE A 410 -23.83 6.38 -28.09
CA ILE A 410 -24.24 6.63 -26.70
C ILE A 410 -25.75 6.40 -26.60
N LYS A 411 -26.15 5.47 -25.73
CA LYS A 411 -27.55 5.09 -25.52
C LYS A 411 -28.22 5.92 -24.44
N SER A 412 -27.47 6.15 -23.36
CA SER A 412 -27.95 6.94 -22.23
C SER A 412 -26.80 7.59 -21.47
N GLU A 413 -27.09 8.73 -20.87
CA GLU A 413 -26.23 9.41 -19.89
C GLU A 413 -27.04 9.63 -18.63
N LYS A 414 -26.44 9.33 -17.47
CA LYS A 414 -27.11 9.57 -16.20
C LYS A 414 -26.13 10.03 -15.14
N ASP A 415 -26.36 11.23 -14.61
CA ASP A 415 -25.71 11.71 -13.41
C ASP A 415 -26.39 11.09 -12.19
N LEU A 416 -25.57 10.56 -11.30
CA LEU A 416 -26.02 9.95 -10.07
C LEU A 416 -25.32 10.68 -8.92
N GLU A 417 -26.10 11.34 -8.12
CA GLU A 417 -25.66 11.98 -6.91
C GLU A 417 -25.83 10.99 -5.76
N VAL A 418 -24.73 10.67 -5.07
CA VAL A 418 -24.81 9.85 -3.87
C VAL A 418 -25.42 10.71 -2.77
N ALA A 419 -26.62 10.37 -2.33
CA ALA A 419 -27.31 11.12 -1.29
C ALA A 419 -26.52 11.14 0.03
N ALA A 420 -26.68 12.20 0.82
CA ALA A 420 -25.98 12.35 2.08
C ALA A 420 -26.31 11.27 3.12
N ASP A 421 -27.44 10.59 2.96
CA ASP A 421 -27.85 9.42 3.77
C ASP A 421 -27.34 8.08 3.21
N GLY A 422 -26.56 8.12 2.10
CA GLY A 422 -26.03 6.93 1.45
C GLY A 422 -27.06 6.11 0.67
N ASP A 423 -28.23 6.68 0.31
CA ASP A 423 -29.21 5.98 -0.53
C ASP A 423 -28.69 5.86 -1.98
N LEU A 424 -28.44 4.64 -2.42
CA LEU A 424 -27.95 4.26 -3.74
C LEU A 424 -29.01 3.49 -4.56
N SER A 425 -30.27 3.55 -4.17
CA SER A 425 -31.37 2.84 -4.83
C SER A 425 -31.53 3.23 -6.31
N ASP A 426 -31.33 4.51 -6.65
CA ASP A 426 -31.38 5.00 -8.04
C ASP A 426 -30.24 4.47 -8.90
N VAL A 427 -29.03 4.33 -8.32
CA VAL A 427 -27.86 3.71 -8.99
C VAL A 427 -28.17 2.25 -9.30
N ARG A 428 -28.66 1.52 -8.30
CA ARG A 428 -29.03 0.11 -8.44
C ARG A 428 -30.11 -0.10 -9.49
N ALA A 429 -31.15 0.72 -9.47
CA ALA A 429 -32.25 0.65 -10.45
C ALA A 429 -31.74 0.91 -11.89
N TYR A 430 -30.84 1.87 -12.07
CA TYR A 430 -30.22 2.14 -13.37
C TYR A 430 -29.40 0.94 -13.86
N VAL A 431 -28.51 0.39 -13.04
CA VAL A 431 -27.67 -0.76 -13.37
C VAL A 431 -28.52 -1.99 -13.74
N GLU A 432 -29.56 -2.30 -12.97
CA GLU A 432 -30.50 -3.39 -13.28
C GLU A 432 -31.21 -3.18 -14.62
N GLY A 433 -31.39 -1.92 -15.02
CA GLY A 433 -32.04 -1.51 -16.27
C GLY A 433 -31.19 -1.69 -17.53
N LEU A 434 -29.86 -1.87 -17.44
CA LEU A 434 -28.96 -2.00 -18.60
C LEU A 434 -29.36 -3.17 -19.52
N ARG A 435 -29.28 -2.95 -20.84
CA ARG A 435 -29.62 -3.94 -21.87
C ARG A 435 -28.65 -3.90 -23.04
N THR A 436 -28.30 -5.07 -23.57
CA THR A 436 -27.36 -5.19 -24.69
C THR A 436 -28.01 -4.86 -26.04
N ALA A 437 -27.29 -4.12 -26.87
CA ALA A 437 -27.59 -3.88 -28.28
C ALA A 437 -26.45 -3.18 -29.03
N GLY A 438 -26.30 -3.44 -30.30
CA GLY A 438 -25.40 -2.71 -31.20
C GLY A 438 -23.97 -3.23 -31.24
N ASN A 439 -23.11 -2.49 -31.93
CA ASN A 439 -21.67 -2.71 -32.00
C ASN A 439 -20.96 -1.99 -30.84
N THR A 440 -19.62 -1.88 -30.91
CA THR A 440 -18.79 -1.37 -29.84
C THR A 440 -18.00 -0.14 -30.30
N ALA A 441 -18.47 1.08 -29.91
CA ALA A 441 -17.85 2.37 -30.25
C ALA A 441 -17.07 2.93 -29.05
N ILE A 442 -15.97 2.27 -28.67
CA ILE A 442 -15.18 2.61 -27.47
C ILE A 442 -14.67 4.04 -27.54
N TYR A 443 -13.87 4.37 -28.55
CA TYR A 443 -13.11 5.61 -28.59
C TYR A 443 -13.94 6.85 -28.88
N GLY A 444 -15.00 6.71 -29.67
CA GLY A 444 -15.96 7.81 -29.90
C GLY A 444 -16.70 8.18 -28.62
N THR A 445 -17.10 7.17 -27.83
CA THR A 445 -17.70 7.37 -26.52
C THR A 445 -16.69 7.92 -25.51
N LEU A 446 -15.42 7.44 -25.57
CA LEU A 446 -14.39 7.88 -24.64
C LEU A 446 -13.99 9.35 -24.82
N GLN A 447 -13.99 9.87 -26.07
CA GLN A 447 -13.84 11.31 -26.33
C GLN A 447 -14.92 12.08 -25.55
N HIS A 448 -16.17 11.68 -25.68
CA HIS A 448 -17.28 12.32 -24.98
C HIS A 448 -17.18 12.16 -23.46
N SER A 449 -16.84 10.98 -22.95
CA SER A 449 -16.66 10.71 -21.52
C SER A 449 -15.57 11.58 -20.89
N LEU A 450 -14.46 11.78 -21.60
CA LEU A 450 -13.37 12.66 -21.17
C LEU A 450 -13.77 14.15 -21.20
N GLU A 451 -14.54 14.58 -22.21
CA GLU A 451 -15.09 15.94 -22.27
C GLU A 451 -16.05 16.20 -21.10
N LEU A 452 -16.90 15.23 -20.74
CA LEU A 452 -17.77 15.32 -19.59
C LEU A 452 -17.00 15.39 -18.26
N ALA A 453 -15.97 14.55 -18.12
CA ALA A 453 -15.08 14.56 -16.97
C ALA A 453 -14.37 15.90 -16.81
N ALA A 454 -13.84 16.45 -17.92
CA ALA A 454 -13.17 17.75 -17.94
C ALA A 454 -14.09 18.91 -17.52
N GLN A 455 -15.38 18.87 -17.88
CA GLN A 455 -16.35 19.91 -17.49
C GLN A 455 -16.57 20.00 -15.97
N SER A 456 -16.44 18.89 -15.25
CA SER A 456 -16.64 18.81 -13.78
C SER A 456 -15.34 18.70 -12.99
N ARG A 457 -14.18 18.70 -13.67
CA ARG A 457 -12.85 18.68 -13.04
C ARG A 457 -12.60 19.97 -12.25
N SER A 458 -12.07 19.81 -11.04
CA SER A 458 -11.62 20.93 -10.19
C SER A 458 -10.47 20.47 -9.30
N ASP A 459 -9.80 21.41 -8.63
CA ASP A 459 -8.74 21.12 -7.66
C ASP A 459 -9.29 20.43 -6.38
N ASP A 460 -10.61 20.51 -6.18
CA ASP A 460 -11.29 19.93 -5.02
C ASP A 460 -11.80 18.49 -5.26
N ASN A 461 -11.57 17.91 -6.44
CA ASN A 461 -11.97 16.53 -6.73
C ASN A 461 -10.88 15.74 -7.45
N VAL A 462 -10.97 14.41 -7.39
CA VAL A 462 -10.18 13.47 -8.18
C VAL A 462 -11.03 13.02 -9.36
N THR A 463 -10.64 13.43 -10.57
CA THR A 463 -11.43 13.17 -11.78
C THR A 463 -10.83 12.02 -12.57
N SER A 464 -11.68 11.07 -13.01
CA SER A 464 -11.28 9.91 -13.81
C SER A 464 -12.39 9.39 -14.71
N VAL A 465 -12.02 8.56 -15.70
CA VAL A 465 -12.95 7.77 -16.50
C VAL A 465 -12.67 6.28 -16.26
N VAL A 466 -13.71 5.49 -16.04
CA VAL A 466 -13.61 4.04 -15.87
C VAL A 466 -14.32 3.38 -17.06
N LEU A 467 -13.56 2.71 -17.89
CA LEU A 467 -14.03 2.01 -19.10
C LEU A 467 -14.29 0.54 -18.80
N PHE A 468 -15.50 0.08 -19.12
CA PHE A 468 -15.87 -1.34 -19.11
C PHE A 468 -16.14 -1.79 -20.52
N SER A 469 -15.36 -2.76 -21.01
CA SER A 469 -15.61 -3.38 -22.30
C SER A 469 -15.07 -4.81 -22.35
N ASP A 470 -15.80 -5.71 -23.00
CA ASP A 470 -15.45 -7.11 -23.19
C ASP A 470 -14.88 -7.39 -24.59
N GLY A 471 -14.77 -6.36 -25.43
CA GLY A 471 -14.46 -6.52 -26.84
C GLY A 471 -13.48 -5.52 -27.39
N GLU A 472 -13.24 -5.69 -28.70
CA GLU A 472 -12.48 -4.75 -29.51
C GLU A 472 -13.39 -3.63 -30.01
N ASN A 473 -12.80 -2.44 -30.20
CA ASN A 473 -13.52 -1.34 -30.86
C ASN A 473 -13.86 -1.74 -32.31
N THR A 474 -15.13 -1.73 -32.63
CA THR A 474 -15.62 -2.11 -33.98
C THR A 474 -16.05 -0.92 -34.83
N ASP A 475 -16.15 0.26 -34.24
CA ASP A 475 -16.59 1.48 -34.90
C ASP A 475 -15.50 2.56 -34.92
N TYR A 476 -15.63 3.54 -35.84
CA TYR A 476 -14.71 4.67 -35.90
C TYR A 476 -15.06 5.69 -34.79
N PRO A 477 -14.06 6.36 -34.16
CA PRO A 477 -12.61 6.29 -34.40
C PRO A 477 -11.97 5.04 -33.77
N GLY A 478 -10.75 4.70 -34.27
CA GLY A 478 -9.86 3.73 -33.63
C GLY A 478 -8.89 4.40 -32.66
N ILE A 479 -8.00 3.58 -32.04
CA ILE A 479 -7.02 4.07 -31.05
C ILE A 479 -6.08 5.14 -31.61
N ALA A 480 -5.68 5.06 -32.88
CA ALA A 480 -4.76 6.03 -33.48
C ALA A 480 -5.40 7.41 -33.65
N GLU A 481 -6.66 7.46 -34.09
CA GLU A 481 -7.41 8.72 -34.22
C GLU A 481 -7.74 9.27 -32.83
N PHE A 482 -8.06 8.41 -31.87
CA PHE A 482 -8.28 8.81 -30.48
C PHE A 482 -7.01 9.44 -29.88
N SER A 483 -5.84 8.79 -30.05
CA SER A 483 -4.55 9.32 -29.55
C SER A 483 -4.28 10.71 -30.13
N SER A 484 -4.48 10.89 -31.44
CA SER A 484 -4.28 12.19 -32.09
C SER A 484 -5.25 13.26 -31.57
N TRP A 485 -6.49 12.89 -31.28
CA TRP A 485 -7.48 13.79 -30.67
C TRP A 485 -7.11 14.14 -29.23
N TYR A 486 -6.70 13.15 -28.42
CA TYR A 486 -6.31 13.36 -27.02
C TYR A 486 -5.11 14.33 -26.91
N GLU A 487 -4.09 14.12 -27.74
CA GLU A 487 -2.92 15.00 -27.79
C GLU A 487 -3.27 16.44 -28.25
N ALA A 488 -4.31 16.59 -29.06
CA ALA A 488 -4.78 17.88 -29.56
C ALA A 488 -5.78 18.58 -28.63
N THR A 489 -6.22 17.95 -27.54
CA THR A 489 -7.27 18.44 -26.63
C THR A 489 -6.73 18.62 -25.21
N PRO A 490 -6.07 19.76 -24.90
CA PRO A 490 -5.42 19.97 -23.59
C PRO A 490 -6.36 19.86 -22.40
N GLU A 491 -7.64 20.14 -22.57
CA GLU A 491 -8.65 20.16 -21.50
C GLU A 491 -8.87 18.78 -20.89
N VAL A 492 -8.66 17.69 -21.65
CA VAL A 492 -8.84 16.32 -21.20
C VAL A 492 -7.54 15.65 -20.75
N GLN A 493 -6.39 16.28 -21.03
CA GLN A 493 -5.10 15.74 -20.65
C GLN A 493 -4.95 15.69 -19.13
N GLY A 494 -4.30 14.59 -18.64
CA GLY A 494 -4.14 14.34 -17.20
C GLY A 494 -5.41 13.87 -16.50
N ILE A 495 -6.48 13.51 -17.24
CA ILE A 495 -7.60 12.73 -16.71
C ILE A 495 -7.31 11.26 -16.97
N PRO A 496 -7.02 10.43 -15.95
CA PRO A 496 -6.69 9.04 -16.14
C PRO A 496 -7.91 8.24 -16.63
N VAL A 497 -7.67 7.32 -17.56
CA VAL A 497 -8.65 6.31 -17.98
C VAL A 497 -8.24 4.97 -17.38
N TYR A 498 -9.09 4.43 -16.52
CA TYR A 498 -8.95 3.08 -15.98
C TYR A 498 -9.79 2.12 -16.83
N ALA A 499 -9.17 1.05 -17.35
CA ALA A 499 -9.86 0.09 -18.18
C ALA A 499 -9.98 -1.26 -17.47
N ILE A 500 -11.19 -1.81 -17.37
CA ILE A 500 -11.41 -3.17 -16.88
C ILE A 500 -11.52 -4.10 -18.09
N LEU A 501 -10.55 -5.03 -18.18
CA LEU A 501 -10.46 -6.04 -19.21
C LEU A 501 -11.22 -7.28 -18.80
N PHE A 502 -12.24 -7.67 -19.56
CA PHE A 502 -12.90 -8.95 -19.40
C PHE A 502 -13.34 -9.48 -20.77
N GLY A 503 -13.64 -10.76 -20.88
CA GLY A 503 -13.96 -11.38 -22.15
C GLY A 503 -12.77 -11.45 -23.11
N GLU A 504 -12.94 -10.98 -24.35
CA GLU A 504 -11.95 -11.05 -25.42
C GLU A 504 -11.28 -9.68 -25.71
N ALA A 505 -11.33 -8.74 -24.77
CA ALA A 505 -10.76 -7.41 -24.92
C ALA A 505 -9.26 -7.46 -25.24
N SER A 506 -8.82 -6.59 -26.16
CA SER A 506 -7.40 -6.49 -26.53
C SER A 506 -6.59 -5.85 -25.41
N ARG A 507 -5.86 -6.67 -24.63
CA ARG A 507 -4.96 -6.19 -23.57
C ARG A 507 -4.01 -5.11 -24.07
N ALA A 508 -3.31 -5.37 -25.20
CA ALA A 508 -2.31 -4.43 -25.73
C ALA A 508 -2.90 -3.06 -26.10
N GLU A 509 -4.13 -3.04 -26.63
CA GLU A 509 -4.82 -1.80 -27.00
C GLU A 509 -5.28 -1.02 -25.76
N MET A 510 -5.77 -1.70 -24.73
CA MET A 510 -6.15 -1.07 -23.47
C MET A 510 -4.94 -0.60 -22.67
N GLU A 511 -3.83 -1.33 -22.67
CA GLU A 511 -2.56 -0.88 -22.10
C GLU A 511 -2.04 0.38 -22.80
N GLN A 512 -2.11 0.44 -24.14
CA GLN A 512 -1.76 1.64 -24.91
C GLN A 512 -2.64 2.83 -24.52
N LEU A 513 -3.96 2.62 -24.41
CA LEU A 513 -4.92 3.66 -24.00
C LEU A 513 -4.59 4.20 -22.60
N THR A 514 -4.43 3.29 -21.64
CA THR A 514 -4.20 3.67 -20.25
C THR A 514 -2.83 4.32 -20.05
N GLN A 515 -1.80 3.88 -20.77
CA GLN A 515 -0.50 4.55 -20.79
C GLN A 515 -0.58 5.98 -21.34
N LEU A 516 -1.35 6.19 -22.42
CA LEU A 516 -1.54 7.51 -23.02
C LEU A 516 -2.21 8.49 -22.04
N THR A 517 -3.18 8.02 -21.26
CA THR A 517 -4.01 8.85 -20.40
C THR A 517 -3.52 8.92 -18.94
N GLY A 518 -2.46 8.19 -18.59
CA GLY A 518 -1.94 8.12 -17.22
C GLY A 518 -2.74 7.21 -16.28
N GLY A 519 -3.63 6.38 -16.82
CA GLY A 519 -4.39 5.40 -16.08
C GLY A 519 -3.76 4.00 -16.08
N ARG A 520 -4.61 2.98 -15.85
CA ARG A 520 -4.20 1.57 -15.75
C ARG A 520 -5.26 0.62 -16.30
N ALA A 521 -4.83 -0.53 -16.83
CA ALA A 521 -5.68 -1.64 -17.21
C ALA A 521 -5.71 -2.70 -16.10
N PHE A 522 -6.91 -3.15 -15.74
CA PHE A 522 -7.16 -4.15 -14.71
C PHE A 522 -7.70 -5.43 -15.35
N ASP A 523 -7.09 -6.56 -15.03
CA ASP A 523 -7.44 -7.84 -15.63
C ASP A 523 -8.53 -8.55 -14.82
N ALA A 524 -9.72 -8.61 -15.37
CA ALA A 524 -10.84 -9.36 -14.82
C ALA A 524 -11.23 -10.56 -15.73
N THR A 525 -10.34 -11.00 -16.63
CA THR A 525 -10.59 -12.16 -17.52
C THR A 525 -10.80 -13.46 -16.74
N GLY A 526 -10.30 -13.55 -15.50
CA GLY A 526 -10.56 -14.65 -14.57
C GLY A 526 -11.97 -14.67 -13.97
N GLY A 527 -12.79 -13.63 -14.24
CA GLY A 527 -14.20 -13.55 -13.83
C GLY A 527 -14.45 -12.72 -12.57
N ASP A 528 -13.43 -12.19 -11.88
CA ASP A 528 -13.61 -11.35 -10.69
C ASP A 528 -13.60 -9.86 -11.02
N LEU A 529 -14.72 -9.38 -11.57
CA LEU A 529 -14.96 -7.95 -11.81
C LEU A 529 -15.02 -7.15 -10.50
N THR A 530 -15.47 -7.75 -9.41
CA THR A 530 -15.59 -7.06 -8.13
C THR A 530 -14.20 -6.71 -7.56
N ALA A 531 -13.23 -7.62 -7.68
CA ALA A 531 -11.85 -7.34 -7.27
C ALA A 531 -11.23 -6.22 -8.11
N ALA A 532 -11.40 -6.22 -9.45
CA ALA A 532 -10.92 -5.15 -10.31
C ALA A 532 -11.54 -3.78 -9.94
N PHE A 533 -12.83 -3.75 -9.59
CA PHE A 533 -13.48 -2.53 -9.10
C PHE A 533 -12.91 -2.04 -7.78
N LYS A 534 -12.71 -2.94 -6.83
CA LYS A 534 -12.09 -2.61 -5.54
C LYS A 534 -10.71 -2.01 -5.75
N GLU A 535 -9.93 -2.60 -6.66
CA GLU A 535 -8.59 -2.10 -6.99
C GLU A 535 -8.66 -0.68 -7.59
N ILE A 536 -9.58 -0.41 -8.54
CA ILE A 536 -9.78 0.93 -9.10
C ILE A 536 -10.17 1.94 -8.01
N ARG A 537 -11.04 1.55 -7.08
CA ARG A 537 -11.42 2.42 -5.95
C ARG A 537 -10.24 2.84 -5.08
N GLY A 538 -9.18 2.03 -5.05
CA GLY A 538 -7.91 2.38 -4.42
C GLY A 538 -7.15 3.52 -5.14
N TYR A 539 -7.47 3.83 -6.40
CA TYR A 539 -6.89 4.95 -7.18
C TYR A 539 -7.73 6.24 -7.11
N LEU A 540 -8.89 6.17 -6.51
CA LEU A 540 -9.89 7.24 -6.41
C LEU A 540 -10.04 7.67 -4.93
#